data_f1e487fffd3512cb3be7a43d2c03e848
#
_entry.id   f1e487fffd3512cb3be7a43d2c03e848
#
_cell.length_a   1.000
_cell.length_b   1.000
_cell.length_c   1.000
_cell.angle_alpha   90.00
_cell.angle_beta   90.00
_cell.angle_gamma   90.00
#
_symmetry.space_group_name_H-M   'P 1'
#
loop_
_entity.id
_entity.type
_entity.pdbx_description
1 polymer ?
#
loop_
_entity_poly.entity_id
_entity_poly.type
_entity_poly.pdbx_seq_one_letter_code
_entity_poly.pdbx_strand_id
1 'polypeptide(L)' 'MEMGQQHQFKSGNKAPNNGVYIEIGETGSMVKDPLKIKLKAGDVFPDNSNHNRVWTYQRKP' A
#
# COMPACT_ATOMS: atom_id res chain seq x y z
N MET A 1 13.51 -13.95 11.25
CA MET A 1 12.89 -13.57 10.76
C MET A 1 12.78 -12.25 10.57
N GLU A 2 12.56 -11.72 9.98
CA GLU A 2 12.52 -10.61 9.78
C GLU A 2 11.63 -9.92 10.15
N MET A 3 11.61 -9.38 10.50
CA MET A 3 10.89 -8.87 10.90
C MET A 3 10.63 -7.74 10.87
N GLY A 4 10.26 -7.35 11.05
CA GLY A 4 10.06 -6.09 11.32
C GLY A 4 9.73 -5.13 10.29
N GLN A 5 9.84 -5.46 9.11
CA GLN A 5 9.57 -4.55 8.05
C GLN A 5 8.07 -4.50 7.77
N GLN A 6 7.52 -3.31 7.73
CA GLN A 6 6.10 -3.16 7.48
C GLN A 6 5.84 -3.16 5.99
N HIS A 7 4.92 -4.01 5.56
CA HIS A 7 4.57 -4.13 4.15
C HIS A 7 3.17 -3.62 3.84
N GLN A 8 2.40 -3.27 4.84
CA GLN A 8 1.04 -2.79 4.65
C GLN A 8 0.93 -1.37 5.18
N PHE A 9 0.26 -0.53 4.40
CA PHE A 9 0.09 0.88 4.75
C PHE A 9 -1.38 1.24 4.65
N LYS A 10 -1.83 2.08 5.57
CA LYS A 10 -3.21 2.53 5.59
C LYS A 10 -3.29 3.95 5.05
N SER A 11 -4.48 4.36 4.64
CA SER A 11 -4.70 5.74 4.23
C SER A 11 -4.20 6.68 5.33
N GLY A 12 -3.57 7.76 4.93
CA GLY A 12 -2.98 8.70 5.88
C GLY A 12 -1.55 8.40 6.27
N ASN A 13 -1.06 7.19 6.05
CA ASN A 13 0.35 6.87 6.26
C ASN A 13 1.18 7.51 5.16
N LYS A 14 2.48 7.65 5.41
CA LYS A 14 3.40 8.18 4.43
C LYS A 14 4.14 7.05 3.73
N ALA A 15 4.31 7.19 2.43
CA ALA A 15 5.03 6.20 1.65
C ALA A 15 6.51 6.23 2.04
N PRO A 16 7.12 5.07 2.31
CA PRO A 16 8.52 5.05 2.70
C PRO A 16 9.48 5.20 1.54
N ASN A 17 9.04 4.88 0.33
CA ASN A 17 9.90 4.91 -0.85
C ASN A 17 9.10 5.34 -2.07
N ASN A 18 9.82 5.82 -3.07
CA ASN A 18 9.20 6.01 -4.39
C ASN A 18 8.80 4.66 -4.93
N GLY A 19 7.62 4.55 -5.46
CA GLY A 19 7.21 3.29 -6.04
C GLY A 19 5.74 3.26 -6.43
N VAL A 20 5.35 2.12 -6.97
CA VAL A 20 3.97 1.84 -7.29
C VAL A 20 3.40 1.00 -6.16
N TYR A 21 2.26 1.42 -5.63
CA TYR A 21 1.59 0.74 -4.54
C TYR A 21 0.25 0.22 -5.02
N ILE A 22 -0.16 -0.91 -4.50
CA ILE A 22 -1.40 -1.57 -4.91
C ILE A 22 -2.22 -1.92 -3.68
N GLU A 23 -3.53 -1.94 -3.84
CA GLU A 23 -4.42 -2.36 -2.76
C GLU A 23 -4.38 -3.87 -2.57
N ILE A 24 -4.40 -4.28 -1.30
CA ILE A 24 -4.58 -5.68 -0.93
C ILE A 24 -5.55 -5.74 0.23
N GLY A 25 -6.05 -6.92 0.56
CA GLY A 25 -6.89 -7.10 1.73
C GLY A 25 -6.09 -6.93 3.02
N GLU A 26 -6.78 -6.64 4.11
CA GLU A 26 -6.15 -6.44 5.41
C GLU A 26 -5.34 -7.64 5.84
N THR A 27 -5.75 -8.81 5.42
CA THR A 27 -5.07 -10.05 5.78
C THR A 27 -3.96 -10.41 4.81
N GLY A 28 -3.70 -9.55 3.83
CA GLY A 28 -2.66 -9.78 2.85
C GLY A 28 -3.14 -10.50 1.60
N SER A 29 -4.44 -10.79 1.51
CA SER A 29 -4.96 -11.51 0.36
C SER A 29 -5.21 -10.58 -0.82
N MET A 30 -5.23 -11.16 -2.01
CA MET A 30 -5.53 -10.42 -3.23
C MET A 30 -6.98 -9.94 -3.21
N VAL A 31 -7.20 -8.77 -3.77
CA VAL A 31 -8.55 -8.23 -3.88
C VAL A 31 -8.91 -8.07 -5.35
N LYS A 32 -10.20 -7.95 -5.60
CA LYS A 32 -10.69 -7.77 -6.96
C LYS A 32 -10.54 -6.33 -7.38
N ASP A 33 -10.08 -6.11 -8.60
CA ASP A 33 -9.91 -4.77 -9.18
C ASP A 33 -9.14 -3.82 -8.24
N PRO A 34 -7.93 -4.20 -7.85
CA PRO A 34 -7.18 -3.36 -6.92
C PRO A 34 -6.77 -2.06 -7.55
N LEU A 35 -6.83 -0.98 -6.77
CA LEU A 35 -6.29 0.30 -7.22
C LEU A 35 -4.77 0.25 -7.17
N LYS A 36 -4.15 0.96 -8.10
CA LYS A 36 -2.70 1.12 -8.12
C LYS A 36 -2.40 2.60 -8.15
N ILE A 37 -1.42 3.02 -7.37
CA ILE A 37 -1.01 4.41 -7.34
C ILE A 37 0.50 4.50 -7.34
N LYS A 38 0.99 5.62 -7.85
CA LYS A 38 2.41 5.91 -7.86
C LYS A 38 2.66 7.01 -6.86
N LEU A 39 3.51 6.75 -5.88
CA LEU A 39 3.81 7.71 -4.83
C LEU A 39 5.31 7.92 -4.73
N LYS A 40 5.68 9.10 -4.25
CA LYS A 40 7.06 9.39 -3.88
C LYS A 40 7.22 9.23 -2.38
N ALA A 41 8.45 9.01 -1.94
CA ALA A 41 8.73 8.91 -0.51
C ALA A 41 8.19 10.15 0.18
N GLY A 42 7.42 9.94 1.23
CA GLY A 42 6.83 11.03 2.00
C GLY A 42 5.43 11.40 1.57
N ASP A 43 4.96 10.92 0.42
CA ASP A 43 3.59 11.17 0.00
C ASP A 43 2.63 10.40 0.91
N VAL A 44 1.45 10.97 1.10
CA VAL A 44 0.44 10.37 1.96
C VAL A 44 -0.43 9.45 1.13
N PHE A 45 -0.70 8.26 1.67
CA PHE A 45 -1.58 7.31 0.99
C PHE A 45 -3.02 7.84 1.00
N PRO A 46 -3.70 7.79 -0.15
CA PRO A 46 -5.11 8.19 -0.22
C PRO A 46 -5.99 7.12 0.39
N ASP A 47 -7.27 7.43 0.51
CA ASP A 47 -8.24 6.46 1.01
C ASP A 47 -8.32 5.28 0.06
N ASN A 48 -8.50 4.10 0.64
CA ASN A 48 -8.72 2.90 -0.15
C ASN A 48 -10.15 2.90 -0.71
N SER A 49 -10.35 2.09 -1.74
CA SER A 49 -11.68 1.96 -2.33
C SER A 49 -12.64 1.23 -1.40
N ASN A 50 -12.12 0.59 -0.36
CA ASN A 50 -12.92 -0.20 0.55
C ASN A 50 -12.24 -0.23 1.92
N HIS A 51 -13.05 -0.33 2.99
CA HIS A 51 -12.53 -0.34 4.35
C HIS A 51 -11.62 -1.51 4.64
N ASN A 52 -11.79 -2.61 3.93
CA ASN A 52 -11.05 -3.83 4.21
C ASN A 52 -9.75 -3.92 3.43
N ARG A 53 -9.30 -2.83 2.85
CA ARG A 53 -8.12 -2.83 2.02
C ARG A 53 -7.04 -1.95 2.61
N VAL A 54 -5.80 -2.32 2.30
CA VAL A 54 -4.63 -1.52 2.66
C VAL A 54 -3.74 -1.44 1.44
N TRP A 55 -2.69 -0.63 1.52
CA TRP A 55 -1.74 -0.46 0.43
C TRP A 55 -0.50 -1.29 0.69
N THR A 56 0.08 -1.81 -0.36
CA THR A 56 1.37 -2.50 -0.25
C THR A 56 2.25 -2.09 -1.42
N TYR A 57 3.55 -2.13 -1.19
CA TYR A 57 4.52 -1.79 -2.23
C TYR A 57 4.49 -2.88 -3.30
N GLN A 58 4.37 -2.48 -4.55
CA GLN A 58 4.32 -3.44 -5.64
C GLN A 58 5.64 -3.50 -6.40
N ARG A 59 6.13 -2.33 -6.83
CA ARG A 59 7.35 -2.30 -7.62
C ARG A 59 7.89 -0.88 -7.69
N LYS A 60 9.10 -0.77 -8.19
CA LYS A 60 9.70 0.53 -8.42
C LYS A 60 8.92 1.30 -9.48
N PRO A 61 8.95 2.61 -9.43
CA PRO A 61 8.21 3.43 -10.38
C PRO A 61 8.70 3.28 -11.81
#